data_ea03e1ea5980b6240ce45c8289cf66d4
#
_entry.id   ea03e1ea5980b6240ce45c8289cf66d4
#
_cell.length_a   1.000
_cell.length_b   1.000
_cell.length_c   1.000
_cell.angle_alpha   90.00
_cell.angle_beta   90.00
_cell.angle_gamma   90.00
#
_symmetry.space_group_name_H-M   'P 1'
#
loop_
_entity.id
_entity.type
_entity.pdbx_description
1 polymer ?
#
loop_
_entity_poly.entity_id
_entity_poly.type
_entity_poly.pdbx_seq_one_letter_code
_entity_poly.pdbx_strand_id
1 'polypeptide(L)'
;MEFTAFGTNDRGWQYTESGHINGISGSVDMSAFGNKTSVQNGGNDDSQPSLDVRKMSAVSIPNGNYYINVRSKVASSVDIPGASGADSTAIQLYSGNGSKAQQFTFTKQSDGSYVIVNVNSGKALDVRNGAAGNNAVVQQYSANGTNAQRWFIRDSGAGYYLQSALGNW
;
A
#
# COMPACT_ATOMS: atom_id res chain seq x y z
N MET A 1 -21.72 -5.19 -3.98
CA MET A 1 -21.98 -5.12 -2.53
C MET A 1 -21.34 -3.84 -2.05
N GLU A 2 -22.15 -2.81 -1.81
CA GLU A 2 -21.67 -1.57 -1.24
C GLU A 2 -21.21 -1.82 0.19
N PHE A 3 -19.99 -1.46 0.50
CA PHE A 3 -19.52 -1.43 1.88
C PHE A 3 -20.04 -0.17 2.55
N THR A 4 -21.28 -0.20 2.97
CA THR A 4 -21.89 0.83 3.83
C THR A 4 -21.46 0.71 5.30
N ALA A 5 -20.57 -0.23 5.64
CA ALA A 5 -20.20 -0.52 7.02
C ALA A 5 -19.07 0.35 7.59
N PHE A 6 -18.50 1.24 6.81
CA PHE A 6 -17.52 2.20 7.32
C PHE A 6 -18.16 3.57 7.40
N GLY A 7 -19.10 3.70 8.33
CA GLY A 7 -19.60 5.00 8.73
C GLY A 7 -18.44 5.90 9.14
N THR A 8 -18.51 7.16 8.75
CA THR A 8 -17.64 8.28 9.11
C THR A 8 -16.20 7.86 9.36
N ASN A 9 -15.44 7.94 8.33
CA ASN A 9 -14.10 7.48 8.32
C ASN A 9 -13.16 8.55 8.86
N ASP A 10 -12.89 8.53 10.14
CA ASP A 10 -11.91 9.39 10.81
C ASP A 10 -10.46 8.99 10.52
N ARG A 11 -10.29 8.17 9.50
CA ARG A 11 -9.00 7.59 9.15
C ARG A 11 -8.29 8.48 8.16
N GLY A 12 -7.36 9.22 8.65
CA GLY A 12 -6.59 10.20 7.89
C GLY A 12 -5.81 9.65 6.69
N TRP A 13 -5.99 8.39 6.28
CA TRP A 13 -5.27 7.81 5.14
C TRP A 13 -5.94 6.61 4.48
N GLN A 14 -7.23 6.39 4.70
CA GLN A 14 -7.95 5.51 3.81
C GLN A 14 -8.26 6.24 2.51
N TYR A 15 -7.27 6.34 1.66
CA TYR A 15 -7.52 6.83 0.31
C TYR A 15 -8.35 5.84 -0.50
N THR A 16 -8.48 4.61 0.01
CA THR A 16 -9.12 3.55 -0.76
C THR A 16 -9.60 2.44 0.11
N GLU A 17 -10.76 1.95 -0.20
CA GLU A 17 -11.25 0.69 0.36
C GLU A 17 -10.48 -0.49 -0.21
N SER A 18 -10.00 -0.37 -1.45
CA SER A 18 -9.21 -1.40 -2.11
C SER A 18 -8.57 -0.89 -3.40
N GLY A 19 -7.41 -1.40 -3.72
CA GLY A 19 -6.70 -1.16 -4.96
C GLY A 19 -6.65 -2.40 -5.85
N HIS A 20 -6.03 -2.27 -7.01
CA HIS A 20 -5.86 -3.36 -7.96
C HIS A 20 -4.41 -3.41 -8.43
N ILE A 21 -3.83 -4.60 -8.46
CA ILE A 21 -2.52 -4.85 -9.08
C ILE A 21 -2.78 -5.47 -10.46
N ASN A 22 -2.25 -4.85 -11.52
CA ASN A 22 -2.41 -5.38 -12.86
C ASN A 22 -1.70 -6.75 -12.98
N GLY A 23 -2.40 -7.75 -13.50
CA GLY A 23 -1.93 -9.13 -13.57
C GLY A 23 -2.35 -10.01 -12.40
N ILE A 24 -3.07 -9.47 -11.42
CA ILE A 24 -3.69 -10.21 -10.32
C ILE A 24 -5.20 -10.05 -10.42
N SER A 25 -5.95 -11.15 -10.30
CA SER A 25 -7.40 -11.08 -10.11
C SER A 25 -7.71 -10.59 -8.72
N GLY A 26 -8.17 -9.35 -8.60
CA GLY A 26 -8.57 -8.78 -7.33
C GLY A 26 -8.10 -7.34 -7.15
N SER A 27 -8.26 -6.82 -5.96
CA SER A 27 -7.99 -5.44 -5.62
C SER A 27 -6.96 -5.33 -4.51
N VAL A 28 -6.11 -4.31 -4.54
CA VAL A 28 -5.11 -4.02 -3.49
C VAL A 28 -5.63 -2.86 -2.66
N ASP A 29 -5.71 -3.05 -1.36
CA ASP A 29 -6.00 -2.00 -0.40
C ASP A 29 -4.68 -1.44 0.14
N MET A 30 -4.55 -0.12 0.06
CA MET A 30 -3.37 0.61 0.53
C MET A 30 -3.47 1.00 2.01
N SER A 31 -4.46 0.50 2.74
CA SER A 31 -4.66 0.85 4.16
C SER A 31 -3.62 0.24 5.11
N ALA A 32 -2.64 -0.50 4.58
CA ALA A 32 -1.53 -1.04 5.36
C ALA A 32 -0.67 0.01 6.09
N PHE A 33 -0.91 1.29 5.83
CA PHE A 33 -0.14 2.40 6.40
C PHE A 33 -0.86 3.16 7.52
N GLY A 34 -2.11 2.83 7.80
CA GLY A 34 -2.88 3.53 8.82
C GLY A 34 -3.29 2.62 9.97
N ASN A 35 -3.03 3.02 11.20
CA ASN A 35 -3.67 2.44 12.37
C ASN A 35 -4.92 3.24 12.72
N LYS A 36 -5.94 2.60 13.24
CA LYS A 36 -7.09 3.30 13.80
C LYS A 36 -6.64 4.19 14.95
N THR A 37 -6.72 5.50 14.79
CA THR A 37 -6.89 6.36 15.94
C THR A 37 -8.38 6.33 16.26
N SER A 38 -8.77 5.60 17.28
CA SER A 38 -10.09 5.75 17.89
C SER A 38 -10.15 7.14 18.50
N VAL A 39 -10.87 8.05 17.85
CA VAL A 39 -11.36 9.23 18.56
C VAL A 39 -12.47 8.70 19.47
N GLN A 40 -12.20 8.66 20.76
CA GLN A 40 -13.21 8.38 21.76
C GLN A 40 -14.21 9.53 21.79
N ASN A 41 -15.27 9.42 21.03
CA ASN A 41 -16.55 10.03 21.39
C ASN A 41 -17.35 8.96 22.13
N GLY A 42 -17.62 9.25 23.40
CA GLY A 42 -18.18 8.34 24.36
C GLY A 42 -19.42 7.58 23.88
N GLY A 43 -19.21 6.32 23.58
CA GLY A 43 -20.22 5.35 23.25
C GLY A 43 -19.50 4.02 23.10
N ASN A 44 -19.62 3.15 24.10
CA ASN A 44 -19.04 1.83 24.13
C ASN A 44 -19.52 0.99 22.95
N ASP A 45 -18.70 0.81 21.94
CA ASP A 45 -18.66 -0.40 21.16
C ASP A 45 -17.23 -0.64 20.62
N ASP A 46 -16.41 -1.20 21.48
CA ASP A 46 -15.02 -1.58 21.22
C ASP A 46 -14.93 -3.00 20.63
N SER A 47 -15.97 -3.47 19.98
CA SER A 47 -16.09 -4.84 19.46
C SER A 47 -15.83 -4.96 17.95
N GLN A 48 -15.37 -3.92 17.26
CA GLN A 48 -14.88 -4.12 15.90
C GLN A 48 -13.50 -4.77 15.94
N PRO A 49 -13.34 -5.98 15.39
CA PRO A 49 -12.04 -6.61 15.33
C PRO A 49 -11.09 -5.70 14.56
N SER A 50 -9.98 -5.34 15.18
CA SER A 50 -8.93 -4.61 14.51
C SER A 50 -8.47 -5.42 13.29
N LEU A 51 -8.48 -4.81 12.10
CA LEU A 51 -8.01 -5.45 10.90
C LEU A 51 -6.52 -5.77 11.04
N ASP A 52 -6.18 -7.03 11.26
CA ASP A 52 -4.80 -7.48 11.31
C ASP A 52 -4.42 -8.10 9.95
N VAL A 53 -3.81 -7.29 9.10
CA VAL A 53 -3.38 -7.72 7.76
C VAL A 53 -2.40 -8.90 7.79
N ARG A 54 -1.70 -9.13 8.92
CA ARG A 54 -0.78 -10.27 9.08
C ARG A 54 -1.51 -11.61 9.14
N LYS A 55 -2.79 -11.60 9.50
CA LYS A 55 -3.66 -12.79 9.54
C LYS A 55 -4.25 -13.13 8.18
N MET A 56 -4.12 -12.24 7.20
CA MET A 56 -4.58 -12.50 5.85
C MET A 56 -3.62 -13.42 5.11
N SER A 57 -4.14 -14.15 4.14
CA SER A 57 -3.34 -15.06 3.31
C SER A 57 -2.27 -14.29 2.56
N ALA A 58 -1.04 -14.80 2.57
CA ALA A 58 0.04 -14.27 1.74
C ALA A 58 -0.22 -14.64 0.28
N VAL A 59 -0.01 -13.68 -0.61
CA VAL A 59 -0.15 -13.85 -2.06
C VAL A 59 1.21 -13.80 -2.72
N SER A 60 1.43 -14.72 -3.65
CA SER A 60 2.62 -14.71 -4.50
C SER A 60 2.22 -14.38 -5.94
N ILE A 61 2.86 -13.36 -6.49
CA ILE A 61 2.72 -12.97 -7.89
C ILE A 61 4.05 -13.19 -8.63
N PRO A 62 4.05 -13.40 -9.95
CA PRO A 62 5.28 -13.44 -10.74
C PRO A 62 6.07 -12.13 -10.62
N ASN A 63 7.39 -12.20 -10.79
CA ASN A 63 8.19 -11.01 -10.97
C ASN A 63 7.77 -10.28 -12.25
N GLY A 64 7.69 -8.96 -12.22
CA GLY A 64 7.26 -8.21 -13.38
C GLY A 64 6.90 -6.76 -13.06
N ASN A 65 6.43 -6.06 -14.07
CA ASN A 65 5.98 -4.67 -13.96
C ASN A 65 4.46 -4.61 -13.78
N TYR A 66 4.02 -3.86 -12.78
CA TYR A 66 2.61 -3.73 -12.41
C TYR A 66 2.25 -2.27 -12.19
N TYR A 67 0.95 -1.98 -12.34
CA TYR A 67 0.32 -0.78 -11.82
C TYR A 67 -0.34 -1.11 -10.49
N ILE A 68 -0.24 -0.22 -9.51
CA ILE A 68 -0.95 -0.34 -8.25
C ILE A 68 -2.14 0.61 -8.33
N ASN A 69 -3.30 0.08 -8.64
CA ASN A 69 -4.52 0.85 -8.84
C ASN A 69 -5.41 0.78 -7.61
N VAL A 70 -6.19 1.84 -7.43
CA VAL A 70 -7.09 2.00 -6.30
C VAL A 70 -8.51 1.70 -6.73
N ARG A 71 -9.17 0.74 -6.08
CA ARG A 71 -10.49 0.26 -6.48
C ARG A 71 -11.60 1.31 -6.35
N SER A 72 -11.62 2.07 -5.27
CA SER A 72 -12.66 3.09 -5.04
C SER A 72 -12.57 4.26 -6.02
N LYS A 73 -11.42 4.41 -6.70
CA LYS A 73 -11.20 5.35 -7.80
C LYS A 73 -10.51 4.61 -8.93
N VAL A 74 -11.25 3.81 -9.67
CA VAL A 74 -10.77 2.87 -10.71
C VAL A 74 -9.79 3.51 -11.71
N ALA A 75 -9.84 4.83 -11.86
CA ALA A 75 -8.93 5.60 -12.70
C ALA A 75 -7.69 6.14 -11.96
N SER A 76 -7.45 5.76 -10.70
CA SER A 76 -6.32 6.27 -9.91
C SER A 76 -5.28 5.18 -9.66
N SER A 77 -4.01 5.56 -9.82
CA SER A 77 -2.85 4.69 -9.60
C SER A 77 -1.90 5.34 -8.59
N VAL A 78 -1.12 4.52 -7.91
CA VAL A 78 0.06 4.99 -7.17
C VAL A 78 1.02 5.60 -8.17
N ASP A 79 1.54 6.77 -7.85
CA ASP A 79 2.31 7.61 -8.76
C ASP A 79 3.47 8.30 -8.04
N ILE A 80 4.56 8.49 -8.76
CA ILE A 80 5.66 9.35 -8.32
C ILE A 80 5.43 10.76 -8.89
N PRO A 81 5.13 11.75 -8.02
CA PRO A 81 4.81 13.11 -8.45
C PRO A 81 5.83 13.68 -9.41
N GLY A 82 5.37 14.23 -10.55
CA GLY A 82 6.20 14.85 -11.55
C GLY A 82 7.26 13.92 -12.16
N ALA A 83 7.08 12.60 -12.08
CA ALA A 83 8.08 11.61 -12.49
C ALA A 83 9.47 11.87 -11.86
N SER A 84 9.50 12.36 -10.63
CA SER A 84 10.70 12.72 -9.88
C SER A 84 11.72 11.57 -9.84
N GLY A 85 12.99 11.89 -10.01
CA GLY A 85 14.11 10.97 -9.76
C GLY A 85 14.72 11.13 -8.36
N ALA A 86 14.20 12.05 -7.52
CA ALA A 86 14.81 12.36 -6.25
C ALA A 86 14.43 11.34 -5.16
N ASP A 87 15.36 11.08 -4.23
CA ASP A 87 15.07 10.39 -2.98
C ASP A 87 14.07 11.17 -2.14
N SER A 88 13.39 10.47 -1.24
CA SER A 88 12.43 11.05 -0.31
C SER A 88 11.20 11.69 -0.98
N THR A 89 10.96 11.43 -2.27
CA THR A 89 9.71 11.84 -2.93
C THR A 89 8.58 10.97 -2.41
N ALA A 90 7.61 11.57 -1.71
CA ALA A 90 6.41 10.89 -1.26
C ALA A 90 5.58 10.43 -2.47
N ILE A 91 5.01 9.23 -2.38
CA ILE A 91 4.06 8.76 -3.40
C ILE A 91 2.73 9.52 -3.28
N GLN A 92 1.99 9.55 -4.37
CA GLN A 92 0.63 10.09 -4.41
C GLN A 92 -0.31 9.12 -5.13
N LEU A 93 -1.60 9.39 -5.04
CA LEU A 93 -2.60 8.83 -5.94
C LEU A 93 -2.87 9.85 -7.05
N TYR A 94 -2.78 9.41 -8.28
CA TYR A 94 -3.01 10.26 -9.44
C TYR A 94 -3.84 9.53 -10.50
N SER A 95 -4.48 10.27 -11.38
CA SER A 95 -5.22 9.66 -12.49
C SER A 95 -4.32 8.73 -13.29
N GLY A 96 -4.81 7.52 -13.58
CA GLY A 96 -4.08 6.54 -14.36
C GLY A 96 -3.76 7.10 -15.75
N ASN A 97 -2.49 7.24 -16.08
CA ASN A 97 -2.01 7.78 -17.36
C ASN A 97 -1.05 6.84 -18.08
N GLY A 98 -0.78 5.66 -17.50
CA GLY A 98 0.09 4.64 -18.09
C GLY A 98 1.58 4.99 -18.13
N SER A 99 2.00 6.09 -17.48
CA SER A 99 3.40 6.50 -17.47
C SER A 99 4.28 5.56 -16.66
N LYS A 100 5.60 5.64 -16.90
CA LYS A 100 6.59 4.88 -16.11
C LYS A 100 6.62 5.31 -14.64
N ALA A 101 6.17 6.53 -14.30
CA ALA A 101 6.05 7.00 -12.93
C ALA A 101 4.97 6.23 -12.13
N GLN A 102 4.04 5.57 -12.84
CA GLN A 102 2.98 4.74 -12.27
C GLN A 102 3.25 3.24 -12.39
N GLN A 103 4.35 2.85 -13.05
CA GLN A 103 4.75 1.45 -13.17
C GLN A 103 5.78 1.09 -12.11
N PHE A 104 5.61 -0.10 -11.54
CA PHE A 104 6.49 -0.62 -10.50
C PHE A 104 6.91 -2.05 -10.82
N THR A 105 8.20 -2.32 -10.75
CA THR A 105 8.76 -3.66 -10.87
C THR A 105 8.70 -4.35 -9.51
N PHE A 106 8.01 -5.47 -9.45
CA PHE A 106 7.94 -6.33 -8.27
C PHE A 106 8.95 -7.45 -8.39
N THR A 107 9.86 -7.56 -7.42
CA THR A 107 10.86 -8.62 -7.36
C THR A 107 10.72 -9.38 -6.05
N LYS A 108 10.28 -10.65 -6.15
CA LYS A 108 10.10 -11.53 -5.00
C LYS A 108 11.42 -11.87 -4.34
N GLN A 109 11.43 -11.87 -3.03
CA GLN A 109 12.56 -12.22 -2.20
C GLN A 109 12.38 -13.64 -1.63
N SER A 110 13.45 -14.20 -1.08
CA SER A 110 13.46 -15.57 -0.52
C SER A 110 12.53 -15.72 0.71
N ASP A 111 12.27 -14.64 1.43
CA ASP A 111 11.34 -14.60 2.57
C ASP A 111 9.87 -14.45 2.17
N GLY A 112 9.59 -14.37 0.87
CA GLY A 112 8.24 -14.18 0.32
C GLY A 112 7.81 -12.73 0.22
N SER A 113 8.60 -11.78 0.70
CA SER A 113 8.38 -10.35 0.48
C SER A 113 8.74 -9.94 -0.94
N TYR A 114 8.44 -8.69 -1.28
CA TYR A 114 8.81 -8.06 -2.54
C TYR A 114 9.60 -6.78 -2.29
N VAL A 115 10.62 -6.56 -3.12
CA VAL A 115 11.14 -5.22 -3.37
C VAL A 115 10.36 -4.67 -4.56
N ILE A 116 9.83 -3.46 -4.40
CA ILE A 116 8.97 -2.78 -5.37
C ILE A 116 9.70 -1.54 -5.84
N VAL A 117 10.08 -1.49 -7.12
CA VAL A 117 10.91 -0.43 -7.68
C VAL A 117 10.14 0.33 -8.75
N ASN A 118 10.13 1.65 -8.67
CA ASN A 118 9.51 2.48 -9.71
C ASN A 118 10.30 2.39 -11.03
N VAL A 119 9.59 2.14 -12.12
CA VAL A 119 10.22 1.93 -13.46
C VAL A 119 10.87 3.19 -14.00
N ASN A 120 10.35 4.38 -13.63
CA ASN A 120 10.92 5.65 -14.11
C ASN A 120 12.21 6.02 -13.38
N SER A 121 12.17 5.96 -12.04
CA SER A 121 13.28 6.45 -11.20
C SER A 121 14.30 5.39 -10.82
N GLY A 122 13.95 4.10 -10.92
CA GLY A 122 14.78 3.00 -10.43
C GLY A 122 14.85 2.93 -8.90
N LYS A 123 14.01 3.69 -8.16
CA LYS A 123 14.03 3.74 -6.72
C LYS A 123 12.99 2.83 -6.10
N ALA A 124 13.32 2.29 -4.93
CA ALA A 124 12.45 1.40 -4.18
C ALA A 124 11.33 2.16 -3.48
N LEU A 125 10.16 1.54 -3.41
CA LEU A 125 9.07 1.94 -2.52
C LEU A 125 9.52 1.72 -1.08
N ASP A 126 9.46 2.76 -0.25
CA ASP A 126 10.15 2.85 1.02
C ASP A 126 9.26 3.50 2.08
N VAL A 127 9.29 2.98 3.29
CA VAL A 127 8.68 3.66 4.44
C VAL A 127 9.70 4.62 5.03
N ARG A 128 9.43 5.91 4.94
CA ARG A 128 10.36 6.98 5.37
C ARG A 128 10.90 6.74 6.76
N ASN A 129 12.22 6.77 6.89
CA ASN A 129 12.96 6.56 8.14
C ASN A 129 12.72 5.21 8.80
N GLY A 130 12.13 4.23 8.11
CA GLY A 130 11.73 2.96 8.72
C GLY A 130 10.71 3.16 9.86
N ALA A 131 9.89 4.19 9.79
CA ALA A 131 8.95 4.52 10.84
C ALA A 131 7.82 3.48 10.89
N ALA A 132 7.83 2.66 11.96
CA ALA A 132 6.79 1.70 12.24
C ALA A 132 5.73 2.37 13.13
N GLY A 133 4.75 3.02 12.54
CA GLY A 133 3.68 3.70 13.29
C GLY A 133 2.69 4.37 12.35
N ASN A 134 1.61 4.85 12.95
CA ASN A 134 0.57 5.57 12.22
C ASN A 134 1.14 6.80 11.51
N ASN A 135 0.56 7.12 10.36
CA ASN A 135 0.97 8.25 9.53
C ASN A 135 2.40 8.14 8.96
N ALA A 136 2.99 6.93 8.94
CA ALA A 136 4.24 6.71 8.25
C ALA A 136 4.11 7.07 6.77
N VAL A 137 5.03 7.90 6.28
CA VAL A 137 5.01 8.32 4.88
C VAL A 137 5.64 7.25 4.02
N VAL A 138 4.96 6.86 2.94
CA VAL A 138 5.54 6.04 1.91
C VAL A 138 6.13 6.95 0.83
N GLN A 139 7.34 6.65 0.44
CA GLN A 139 8.14 7.43 -0.51
C GLN A 139 8.87 6.51 -1.49
N GLN A 140 9.54 7.08 -2.46
CA GLN A 140 10.63 6.40 -3.15
C GLN A 140 11.97 6.75 -2.51
N TYR A 141 12.88 5.78 -2.46
CA TYR A 141 14.24 5.98 -1.97
C TYR A 141 15.22 5.04 -2.66
N SER A 142 16.49 5.43 -2.72
CA SER A 142 17.55 4.55 -3.23
C SER A 142 17.53 3.21 -2.53
N ALA A 143 17.68 2.11 -3.28
CA ALA A 143 17.62 0.77 -2.73
C ALA A 143 18.73 0.57 -1.68
N ASN A 144 18.34 0.14 -0.48
CA ASN A 144 19.25 -0.05 0.66
C ASN A 144 19.10 -1.40 1.37
N GLY A 145 18.17 -2.25 0.90
CA GLY A 145 17.95 -3.60 1.40
C GLY A 145 17.29 -3.72 2.77
N THR A 146 16.84 -2.62 3.36
CA THR A 146 16.20 -2.62 4.69
C THR A 146 14.76 -3.11 4.64
N ASN A 147 14.18 -3.46 5.80
CA ASN A 147 12.77 -3.84 5.91
C ASN A 147 11.80 -2.71 5.53
N ALA A 148 12.25 -1.45 5.55
CA ALA A 148 11.46 -0.31 5.06
C ALA A 148 11.12 -0.41 3.57
N GLN A 149 11.87 -1.21 2.80
CA GLN A 149 11.72 -1.42 1.37
C GLN A 149 11.20 -2.81 1.02
N ARG A 150 10.71 -3.56 2.01
CA ARG A 150 10.16 -4.90 1.83
C ARG A 150 8.66 -4.91 2.10
N TRP A 151 7.94 -5.61 1.22
CA TRP A 151 6.48 -5.58 1.18
C TRP A 151 5.92 -6.98 1.00
N PHE A 152 4.92 -7.34 1.78
CA PHE A 152 4.13 -8.55 1.57
C PHE A 152 2.81 -8.19 0.90
N ILE A 153 2.35 -9.04 0.01
CA ILE A 153 1.01 -8.92 -0.58
C ILE A 153 0.09 -9.82 0.25
N ARG A 154 -1.02 -9.27 0.72
CA ARG A 154 -2.02 -9.96 1.55
C ARG A 154 -3.37 -9.93 0.87
N ASP A 155 -4.08 -11.05 0.89
CA ASP A 155 -5.42 -11.18 0.32
C ASP A 155 -6.48 -11.08 1.42
N SER A 156 -7.38 -10.12 1.28
CA SER A 156 -8.52 -9.93 2.17
C SER A 156 -9.77 -10.68 1.73
N GLY A 157 -9.71 -11.39 0.59
CA GLY A 157 -10.90 -11.96 -0.06
C GLY A 157 -11.71 -10.95 -0.87
N ALA A 158 -11.49 -9.65 -0.65
CA ALA A 158 -12.14 -8.55 -1.38
C ALA A 158 -11.13 -7.69 -2.14
N GLY A 159 -9.84 -7.89 -1.90
CA GLY A 159 -8.74 -7.16 -2.51
C GLY A 159 -7.42 -7.45 -1.81
N TYR A 160 -6.38 -6.73 -2.20
CA TYR A 160 -5.04 -6.96 -1.71
C TYR A 160 -4.55 -5.77 -0.87
N TYR A 161 -3.73 -6.10 0.13
CA TYR A 161 -2.98 -5.13 0.93
C TYR A 161 -1.49 -5.26 0.63
N LEU A 162 -0.79 -4.15 0.58
CA LEU A 162 0.67 -4.11 0.67
C LEU A 162 1.05 -3.90 2.14
N GLN A 163 1.56 -4.94 2.77
CA GLN A 163 2.02 -4.89 4.15
C GLN A 163 3.52 -4.63 4.18
N SER A 164 3.96 -3.59 4.91
CA SER A 164 5.39 -3.37 5.14
C SER A 164 6.00 -4.46 6.02
N ALA A 165 7.23 -4.87 5.73
CA ALA A 165 8.00 -5.80 6.56
C ALA A 165 8.56 -5.18 7.85
N LEU A 166 8.29 -3.91 8.12
CA LEU A 166 8.62 -3.27 9.40
C LEU A 166 7.75 -3.78 10.57
N GLY A 167 6.76 -4.48 10.31
CA GLY A 167 5.92 -5.46 10.93
C GLY A 167 5.67 -5.49 12.42
N ASN A 168 5.35 -4.46 13.14
CA ASN A 168 4.67 -4.57 14.45
C ASN A 168 3.47 -3.62 14.51
N TRP A 169 2.59 -3.78 13.57
CA TRP A 169 1.33 -3.01 13.48
C TRP A 169 0.18 -3.80 14.06
#